data_b05d7f233bd0b58b5d88484644bbcb1c
#
_entry.id   b05d7f233bd0b58b5d88484644bbcb1c
#
_cell.length_a   1.000
_cell.length_b   1.000
_cell.length_c   1.000
_cell.angle_alpha   90.00
_cell.angle_beta   90.00
_cell.angle_gamma   90.00
#
_symmetry.space_group_name_H-M   'P 1'
#
loop_
_entity.id
_entity.type
_entity.pdbx_description
1 polymer ?
#
loop_
_entity_poly.entity_id
_entity_poly.type
_entity_poly.pdbx_seq_one_letter_code
_entity_poly.pdbx_strand_id
1 'polypeptide(L)'
;AVEGALKLAKRYTGRTELVYYRNAYHGSTAGSLSVMGGEEYRNSYRPLLPDTRCIRFNEPGDLKYITSRTACVIIEPVQGEGGIILSEKGYLEALRRRCDETGALLVFDEIQTGLGRTGTLYFFQQYGVVPDILCTAKAFGGGMPLGAFIAPNRIMSSLKTNPVLGHITTFGGHPVCCA
;
A
#
# COMPACT_ATOMS: atom_id res chain seq x y z
N ALA A 1 3.73 8.05 -3.39
CA ALA A 1 3.54 6.62 -3.68
C ALA A 1 2.19 6.14 -3.16
N VAL A 2 1.97 6.13 -1.85
CA VAL A 2 0.75 5.57 -1.24
C VAL A 2 -0.53 6.22 -1.76
N GLU A 3 -0.61 7.54 -1.84
CA GLU A 3 -1.79 8.24 -2.42
C GLU A 3 -2.15 7.72 -3.81
N GLY A 4 -1.13 7.52 -4.66
CA GLY A 4 -1.34 6.99 -6.01
C GLY A 4 -1.82 5.54 -5.99
N ALA A 5 -1.27 4.72 -5.10
CA ALA A 5 -1.67 3.32 -4.94
C ALA A 5 -3.14 3.18 -4.48
N LEU A 6 -3.56 3.96 -3.49
CA LEU A 6 -4.95 3.95 -3.01
C LEU A 6 -5.94 4.42 -4.08
N LYS A 7 -5.59 5.48 -4.83
CA LYS A 7 -6.38 5.96 -5.97
C LYS A 7 -6.48 4.90 -7.06
N LEU A 8 -5.35 4.28 -7.42
CA LEU A 8 -5.29 3.22 -8.43
C LEU A 8 -6.18 2.03 -8.04
N ALA A 9 -6.08 1.58 -6.79
CA ALA A 9 -6.87 0.47 -6.28
C ALA A 9 -8.37 0.73 -6.38
N LYS A 10 -8.83 1.88 -5.89
CA LYS A 10 -10.23 2.30 -6.00
C LYS A 10 -10.68 2.40 -7.45
N ARG A 11 -9.83 2.97 -8.30
CA ARG A 11 -10.14 3.17 -9.71
C ARG A 11 -10.31 1.86 -10.47
N TYR A 12 -9.37 0.93 -10.25
CA TYR A 12 -9.37 -0.36 -10.94
C TYR A 12 -10.52 -1.27 -10.49
N THR A 13 -10.78 -1.32 -9.18
CA THR A 13 -11.80 -2.22 -8.64
C THR A 13 -13.22 -1.63 -8.67
N GLY A 14 -13.37 -0.31 -8.76
CA GLY A 14 -14.65 0.39 -8.60
C GLY A 14 -15.18 0.34 -7.15
N ARG A 15 -14.35 -0.05 -6.18
CA ARG A 15 -14.72 -0.24 -4.78
C ARG A 15 -14.13 0.88 -3.91
N THR A 16 -14.66 1.06 -2.70
CA THR A 16 -14.29 2.17 -1.81
C THR A 16 -13.55 1.75 -0.55
N GLU A 17 -13.79 0.54 -0.03
CA GLU A 17 -13.23 0.10 1.25
C GLU A 17 -11.72 -0.14 1.15
N LEU A 18 -10.98 0.49 2.07
CA LEU A 18 -9.53 0.32 2.24
C LEU A 18 -9.27 -0.43 3.55
N VAL A 19 -8.62 -1.58 3.48
CA VAL A 19 -8.21 -2.34 4.67
C VAL A 19 -6.74 -2.04 4.97
N TYR A 20 -6.43 -1.80 6.24
CA TYR A 20 -5.09 -1.49 6.73
C TYR A 20 -4.86 -2.12 8.11
N TYR A 21 -3.65 -2.03 8.62
CA TYR A 21 -3.27 -2.73 9.84
C TYR A 21 -3.07 -1.80 11.03
N ARG A 22 -3.37 -2.31 12.23
CA ARG A 22 -2.98 -1.67 13.48
C ARG A 22 -1.47 -1.46 13.49
N ASN A 23 -1.00 -0.34 14.02
CA ASN A 23 0.39 0.10 14.09
C ASN A 23 1.08 0.32 12.72
N ALA A 24 0.35 0.29 11.61
CA ALA A 24 0.91 0.58 10.30
C ALA A 24 1.26 2.07 10.15
N TYR A 25 2.32 2.36 9.40
CA TYR A 25 2.71 3.70 9.00
C TYR A 25 2.83 3.81 7.48
N HIS A 26 1.96 4.61 6.87
CA HIS A 26 1.91 4.76 5.40
C HIS A 26 2.13 6.20 4.91
N GLY A 27 2.42 7.13 5.82
CA GLY A 27 2.63 8.54 5.51
C GLY A 27 1.59 9.46 6.15
N SER A 28 1.78 10.78 6.01
CA SER A 28 1.04 11.81 6.72
C SER A 28 0.15 12.71 5.83
N THR A 29 0.03 12.40 4.55
CA THR A 29 -0.97 13.06 3.68
C THR A 29 -2.36 12.49 3.96
N ALA A 30 -3.43 13.21 3.65
CA ALA A 30 -4.80 12.87 4.08
C ALA A 30 -5.22 11.42 3.73
N GLY A 31 -4.89 10.92 2.54
CA GLY A 31 -5.21 9.55 2.15
C GLY A 31 -4.35 8.53 2.87
N SER A 32 -3.04 8.70 2.93
CA SER A 32 -2.14 7.78 3.66
C SER A 32 -2.40 7.81 5.16
N LEU A 33 -2.69 8.99 5.72
CA LEU A 33 -3.08 9.14 7.13
C LEU A 33 -4.38 8.39 7.45
N SER A 34 -5.29 8.28 6.50
CA SER A 34 -6.56 7.55 6.65
C SER A 34 -6.36 6.05 6.87
N VAL A 35 -5.25 5.50 6.42
CA VAL A 35 -4.86 4.09 6.56
C VAL A 35 -3.68 3.89 7.50
N MET A 36 -3.37 4.88 8.32
CA MET A 36 -2.37 4.78 9.39
C MET A 36 -2.95 4.09 10.62
N GLY A 37 -2.16 3.25 11.29
CA GLY A 37 -2.62 2.42 12.40
C GLY A 37 -2.69 3.09 13.76
N GLY A 38 -2.04 4.24 13.97
CA GLY A 38 -2.02 4.97 15.25
C GLY A 38 -3.08 6.08 15.30
N GLU A 39 -3.97 6.03 16.28
CA GLU A 39 -5.01 7.08 16.46
C GLU A 39 -4.41 8.43 16.87
N GLU A 40 -3.32 8.44 17.60
CA GLU A 40 -2.60 9.65 18.03
C GLU A 40 -2.17 10.53 16.85
N TYR A 41 -1.86 9.92 15.70
CA TYR A 41 -1.50 10.65 14.48
C TYR A 41 -2.70 11.16 13.69
N ARG A 42 -3.89 10.59 13.92
CA ARG A 42 -5.08 10.78 13.08
C ARG A 42 -6.10 11.74 13.66
N ASN A 43 -6.21 11.78 15.00
CA ASN A 43 -7.32 12.44 15.69
C ASN A 43 -7.46 13.93 15.34
N SER A 44 -6.33 14.66 15.27
CA SER A 44 -6.33 16.10 14.98
C SER A 44 -6.67 16.46 13.53
N TYR A 45 -6.75 15.46 12.64
CA TYR A 45 -6.94 15.69 11.19
C TYR A 45 -8.25 15.12 10.66
N ARG A 46 -9.16 14.74 11.54
CA ARG A 46 -10.49 14.25 11.15
C ARG A 46 -11.36 15.39 10.60
N PRO A 47 -12.25 15.16 9.60
CA PRO A 47 -12.57 13.86 9.00
C PRO A 47 -11.50 13.40 8.00
N LEU A 48 -11.18 12.12 8.04
CA LEU A 48 -10.32 11.43 7.09
C LEU A 48 -11.18 10.70 6.03
N LEU A 49 -10.54 9.95 5.13
CA LEU A 49 -11.28 9.18 4.12
C LEU A 49 -12.28 8.22 4.79
N PRO A 50 -13.52 8.17 4.29
CA PRO A 50 -14.49 7.17 4.71
C PRO A 50 -14.10 5.77 4.21
N ASP A 51 -14.83 4.76 4.69
CA ASP A 51 -14.68 3.36 4.25
C ASP A 51 -13.26 2.81 4.46
N THR A 52 -12.70 3.06 5.64
CA THR A 52 -11.43 2.48 6.06
C THR A 52 -11.65 1.46 7.18
N ARG A 53 -10.96 0.33 7.12
CA ARG A 53 -11.06 -0.75 8.11
C ARG A 53 -9.70 -1.15 8.63
N CYS A 54 -9.52 -1.02 9.94
CA CYS A 54 -8.32 -1.48 10.64
C CYS A 54 -8.47 -2.95 11.03
N ILE A 55 -7.46 -3.77 10.75
CA ILE A 55 -7.35 -5.16 11.20
C ILE A 55 -6.03 -5.39 11.94
N ARG A 56 -5.87 -6.53 12.60
CA ARG A 56 -4.67 -6.86 13.36
C ARG A 56 -3.63 -7.52 12.45
N PHE A 57 -2.38 -7.12 12.62
CA PHE A 57 -1.24 -7.72 11.92
C PHE A 57 -0.94 -9.11 12.50
N ASN A 58 -0.57 -10.06 11.64
CA ASN A 58 -0.32 -11.45 12.01
C ASN A 58 -1.51 -12.16 12.69
N GLU A 59 -2.74 -11.72 12.42
CA GLU A 59 -3.96 -12.37 12.93
C GLU A 59 -4.77 -12.96 11.76
N PRO A 60 -4.59 -14.25 11.44
CA PRO A 60 -5.30 -14.89 10.32
C PRO A 60 -6.82 -14.81 10.44
N GLY A 61 -7.36 -14.80 11.68
CA GLY A 61 -8.78 -14.67 11.94
C GLY A 61 -9.41 -13.36 11.45
N ASP A 62 -8.61 -12.32 11.30
CA ASP A 62 -9.06 -11.01 10.81
C ASP A 62 -9.13 -10.92 9.28
N LEU A 63 -8.52 -11.85 8.56
CA LEU A 63 -8.59 -11.88 7.09
C LEU A 63 -10.03 -12.02 6.57
N LYS A 64 -10.96 -12.54 7.38
CA LYS A 64 -12.39 -12.58 7.07
C LYS A 64 -13.01 -11.20 6.80
N TYR A 65 -12.41 -10.13 7.33
CA TYR A 65 -12.90 -8.77 7.11
C TYR A 65 -12.53 -8.20 5.73
N ILE A 66 -11.65 -8.87 4.99
CA ILE A 66 -11.38 -8.58 3.58
C ILE A 66 -12.50 -9.25 2.78
N THR A 67 -13.30 -8.45 2.07
CA THR A 67 -14.51 -8.92 1.40
C THR A 67 -14.58 -8.43 -0.05
N SER A 68 -15.60 -8.81 -0.78
CA SER A 68 -15.87 -8.29 -2.13
C SER A 68 -16.13 -6.78 -2.18
N ARG A 69 -16.28 -6.09 -1.05
CA ARG A 69 -16.36 -4.63 -0.95
C ARG A 69 -15.00 -3.96 -0.86
N THR A 70 -13.96 -4.70 -0.50
CA THR A 70 -12.61 -4.19 -0.29
C THR A 70 -11.96 -3.86 -1.64
N ALA A 71 -11.51 -2.62 -1.81
CA ALA A 71 -10.73 -2.19 -2.97
C ALA A 71 -9.29 -2.70 -2.87
N CYS A 72 -8.66 -2.50 -1.71
CA CYS A 72 -7.33 -3.04 -1.44
C CYS A 72 -7.08 -3.25 0.04
N VAL A 73 -6.08 -4.09 0.29
CA VAL A 73 -5.42 -4.21 1.58
C VAL A 73 -4.03 -3.63 1.44
N ILE A 74 -3.68 -2.63 2.25
CA ILE A 74 -2.32 -2.08 2.29
C ILE A 74 -1.60 -2.59 3.52
N ILE A 75 -0.38 -3.09 3.32
CA ILE A 75 0.44 -3.70 4.37
C ILE A 75 1.92 -3.33 4.18
N GLU A 76 2.60 -3.04 5.28
CA GLU A 76 4.06 -3.12 5.33
C GLU A 76 4.43 -4.60 5.56
N PRO A 77 5.21 -5.27 4.70
CA PRO A 77 5.62 -6.67 4.93
C PRO A 77 6.41 -6.84 6.25
N VAL A 78 7.08 -5.78 6.68
CA VAL A 78 7.62 -5.60 8.03
C VAL A 78 7.14 -4.25 8.54
N GLN A 79 6.38 -4.22 9.61
CA GLN A 79 5.98 -2.95 10.23
C GLN A 79 7.20 -2.28 10.87
N GLY A 80 7.66 -1.18 10.28
CA GLY A 80 8.84 -0.46 10.75
C GLY A 80 8.55 0.36 12.00
N GLU A 81 7.73 1.38 11.87
CA GLU A 81 7.36 2.29 12.97
C GLU A 81 6.56 1.57 14.07
N GLY A 82 5.88 0.49 13.75
CA GLY A 82 5.15 -0.35 14.70
C GLY A 82 6.05 -1.17 15.64
N GLY A 83 7.39 -1.14 15.46
CA GLY A 83 8.36 -1.81 16.33
C GLY A 83 9.16 -2.94 15.65
N ILE A 84 9.34 -2.86 14.34
CA ILE A 84 10.05 -3.86 13.52
C ILE A 84 9.39 -5.26 13.67
N ILE A 85 8.10 -5.30 13.36
CA ILE A 85 7.32 -6.54 13.46
C ILE A 85 7.30 -7.23 12.10
N LEU A 86 7.87 -8.44 12.03
CA LEU A 86 7.90 -9.25 10.82
C LEU A 86 6.56 -9.96 10.62
N SER A 87 6.21 -10.18 9.35
CA SER A 87 5.12 -11.09 9.01
C SER A 87 5.45 -12.52 9.44
N GLU A 88 4.51 -13.17 10.13
CA GLU A 88 4.65 -14.57 10.50
C GLU A 88 4.63 -15.49 9.28
N LYS A 89 5.25 -16.66 9.43
CA LYS A 89 5.30 -17.67 8.36
C LYS A 89 3.87 -18.03 7.92
N GLY A 90 3.60 -17.97 6.64
CA GLY A 90 2.31 -18.32 6.04
C GLY A 90 1.25 -17.22 6.10
N TYR A 91 1.49 -16.11 6.84
CA TYR A 91 0.51 -15.03 6.94
C TYR A 91 0.34 -14.27 5.62
N LEU A 92 1.43 -13.90 4.96
CA LEU A 92 1.37 -13.17 3.67
C LEU A 92 0.76 -14.04 2.57
N GLU A 93 1.03 -15.35 2.57
CA GLU A 93 0.41 -16.30 1.63
C GLU A 93 -1.10 -16.43 1.88
N ALA A 94 -1.53 -16.47 3.16
CA ALA A 94 -2.94 -16.49 3.51
C ALA A 94 -3.63 -15.18 3.11
N LEU A 95 -2.98 -14.04 3.32
CA LEU A 95 -3.45 -12.73 2.89
C LEU A 95 -3.58 -12.67 1.36
N ARG A 96 -2.58 -13.16 0.61
CA ARG A 96 -2.63 -13.20 -0.85
C ARG A 96 -3.83 -14.02 -1.33
N ARG A 97 -3.98 -15.25 -0.82
CA ARG A 97 -5.15 -16.10 -1.16
C ARG A 97 -6.46 -15.38 -0.87
N ARG A 98 -6.57 -14.72 0.28
CA ARG A 98 -7.80 -14.00 0.63
C ARG A 98 -8.08 -12.83 -0.32
N CYS A 99 -7.06 -12.10 -0.73
CA CYS A 99 -7.20 -11.05 -1.74
C CYS A 99 -7.66 -11.63 -3.09
N ASP A 100 -7.11 -12.76 -3.51
CA ASP A 100 -7.49 -13.44 -4.75
C ASP A 100 -8.95 -13.91 -4.72
N GLU A 101 -9.40 -14.52 -3.61
CA GLU A 101 -10.78 -14.97 -3.41
C GLU A 101 -11.80 -13.83 -3.48
N THR A 102 -11.45 -12.66 -2.96
CA THR A 102 -12.35 -11.52 -2.86
C THR A 102 -12.23 -10.53 -4.01
N GLY A 103 -11.16 -10.64 -4.79
CA GLY A 103 -10.80 -9.68 -5.82
C GLY A 103 -10.32 -8.33 -5.27
N ALA A 104 -9.92 -8.28 -3.99
CA ALA A 104 -9.25 -7.11 -3.41
C ALA A 104 -7.79 -7.06 -3.89
N LEU A 105 -7.26 -5.85 -4.14
CA LEU A 105 -5.86 -5.72 -4.50
C LEU A 105 -4.97 -5.78 -3.26
N LEU A 106 -3.85 -6.50 -3.36
CA LEU A 106 -2.81 -6.51 -2.34
C LEU A 106 -1.79 -5.41 -2.64
N VAL A 107 -1.64 -4.46 -1.74
CA VAL A 107 -0.67 -3.36 -1.83
C VAL A 107 0.43 -3.58 -0.82
N PHE A 108 1.67 -3.77 -1.27
CA PHE A 108 2.82 -3.77 -0.39
C PHE A 108 3.45 -2.38 -0.30
N ASP A 109 3.50 -1.86 0.90
CA ASP A 109 4.27 -0.67 1.22
C ASP A 109 5.70 -1.08 1.59
N GLU A 110 6.57 -1.02 0.60
CA GLU A 110 8.00 -1.29 0.78
C GLU A 110 8.86 -0.02 0.74
N ILE A 111 8.26 1.09 1.15
CA ILE A 111 8.96 2.38 1.23
C ILE A 111 10.15 2.30 2.19
N GLN A 112 10.03 1.53 3.28
CA GLN A 112 11.11 1.32 4.24
C GLN A 112 11.92 0.06 3.97
N THR A 113 11.29 -1.04 3.55
CA THR A 113 11.92 -2.35 3.41
C THR A 113 12.61 -2.59 2.08
N GLY A 114 12.27 -1.81 1.06
CA GLY A 114 12.80 -1.97 -0.30
C GLY A 114 14.25 -1.49 -0.48
N LEU A 115 14.74 -1.68 -1.69
CA LEU A 115 16.05 -1.24 -2.16
C LEU A 115 17.23 -1.85 -1.38
N GLY A 116 17.17 -3.17 -1.14
CA GLY A 116 18.28 -3.91 -0.52
C GLY A 116 18.33 -3.81 1.01
N ARG A 117 17.43 -3.04 1.66
CA ARG A 117 17.41 -2.81 3.10
C ARG A 117 17.32 -4.10 3.92
N THR A 118 16.67 -5.12 3.39
CA THR A 118 16.42 -6.42 4.05
C THR A 118 17.22 -7.58 3.43
N GLY A 119 18.18 -7.30 2.53
CA GLY A 119 19.01 -8.30 1.87
C GLY A 119 18.52 -8.72 0.48
N THR A 120 17.30 -8.40 0.09
CA THR A 120 16.76 -8.54 -1.28
C THR A 120 16.36 -7.17 -1.83
N LEU A 121 16.21 -7.03 -3.15
CA LEU A 121 15.82 -5.74 -3.74
C LEU A 121 14.52 -5.24 -3.12
N TYR A 122 13.52 -6.13 -2.98
CA TYR A 122 12.31 -5.90 -2.22
C TYR A 122 12.06 -7.08 -1.28
N PHE A 123 11.51 -6.82 -0.10
CA PHE A 123 11.30 -7.82 0.93
C PHE A 123 10.34 -8.94 0.50
N PHE A 124 9.33 -8.63 -0.31
CA PHE A 124 8.37 -9.63 -0.79
C PHE A 124 9.02 -10.82 -1.49
N GLN A 125 10.21 -10.63 -2.07
CA GLN A 125 10.96 -11.69 -2.75
C GLN A 125 11.35 -12.84 -1.79
N GLN A 126 11.52 -12.54 -0.49
CA GLN A 126 11.84 -13.53 0.53
C GLN A 126 10.68 -14.47 0.85
N TYR A 127 9.44 -13.98 0.69
CA TYR A 127 8.22 -14.74 0.94
C TYR A 127 7.60 -15.35 -0.32
N GLY A 128 8.06 -14.97 -1.50
CA GLY A 128 7.49 -15.41 -2.76
C GLY A 128 6.06 -14.94 -3.02
N VAL A 129 5.60 -13.94 -2.27
CA VAL A 129 4.25 -13.36 -2.41
C VAL A 129 4.33 -12.07 -3.22
N VAL A 130 3.78 -12.08 -4.42
CA VAL A 130 3.79 -10.91 -5.31
C VAL A 130 2.56 -10.04 -5.06
N PRO A 131 2.74 -8.73 -4.74
CA PRO A 131 1.62 -7.81 -4.60
C PRO A 131 1.05 -7.41 -5.96
N ASP A 132 -0.19 -6.90 -5.96
CA ASP A 132 -0.79 -6.25 -7.13
C ASP A 132 -0.24 -4.84 -7.35
N ILE A 133 0.07 -4.14 -6.25
CA ILE A 133 0.68 -2.81 -6.28
C ILE A 133 1.84 -2.78 -5.28
N LEU A 134 2.99 -2.30 -5.73
CA LEU A 134 4.17 -2.08 -4.88
C LEU A 134 4.39 -0.58 -4.71
N CYS A 135 4.51 -0.11 -3.47
CA CYS A 135 4.93 1.27 -3.16
C CYS A 135 6.40 1.29 -2.79
N THR A 136 7.14 2.24 -3.36
CA THR A 136 8.56 2.47 -3.08
C THR A 136 8.85 3.96 -2.99
N ALA A 137 9.78 4.37 -2.12
CA ALA A 137 10.27 5.73 -1.94
C ALA A 137 11.57 5.70 -1.10
N LYS A 138 11.85 6.74 -0.33
CA LYS A 138 13.04 6.87 0.53
C LYS A 138 14.33 6.53 -0.24
N ALA A 139 14.94 5.37 0.00
CA ALA A 139 16.16 4.94 -0.68
C ALA A 139 16.04 4.90 -2.21
N PHE A 140 14.81 4.77 -2.75
CA PHE A 140 14.54 4.78 -4.18
C PHE A 140 15.01 6.04 -4.89
N GLY A 141 14.99 7.18 -4.21
CA GLY A 141 15.43 8.45 -4.77
C GLY A 141 16.93 8.72 -4.62
N GLY A 142 17.72 7.83 -3.98
CA GLY A 142 19.15 8.06 -3.80
C GLY A 142 19.53 9.39 -3.12
N GLY A 143 18.63 9.92 -2.28
CA GLY A 143 18.74 11.22 -1.62
C GLY A 143 17.84 12.29 -2.23
N MET A 144 17.27 12.07 -3.40
CA MET A 144 16.28 12.95 -4.03
C MET A 144 14.84 12.58 -3.64
N PRO A 145 13.88 13.53 -3.66
CA PRO A 145 12.48 13.27 -3.35
C PRO A 145 11.79 12.49 -4.47
N LEU A 146 11.93 11.17 -4.47
CA LEU A 146 11.34 10.28 -5.43
C LEU A 146 10.51 9.20 -4.74
N GLY A 147 9.37 8.87 -5.33
CA GLY A 147 8.54 7.74 -4.93
C GLY A 147 7.73 7.22 -6.10
N ALA A 148 7.46 5.93 -6.10
CA ALA A 148 6.68 5.29 -7.14
C ALA A 148 5.64 4.33 -6.55
N PHE A 149 4.57 4.11 -7.29
CA PHE A 149 3.68 2.96 -7.14
C PHE A 149 3.71 2.19 -8.46
N ILE A 150 3.92 0.90 -8.36
CA ILE A 150 4.21 0.01 -9.49
C ILE A 150 3.13 -1.06 -9.52
N ALA A 151 2.54 -1.29 -10.69
CA ALA A 151 1.54 -2.34 -10.88
C ALA A 151 1.59 -2.87 -12.32
N PRO A 152 1.03 -4.06 -12.59
CA PRO A 152 0.90 -4.57 -13.95
C PRO A 152 0.10 -3.61 -14.84
N ASN A 153 0.39 -3.62 -16.14
CA ASN A 153 -0.24 -2.72 -17.11
C ASN A 153 -1.78 -2.80 -17.08
N ARG A 154 -2.36 -3.98 -16.85
CA ARG A 154 -3.83 -4.17 -16.73
C ARG A 154 -4.43 -3.31 -15.63
N ILE A 155 -3.71 -3.08 -14.51
CA ILE A 155 -4.14 -2.24 -13.40
C ILE A 155 -3.83 -0.77 -13.70
N MET A 156 -2.59 -0.45 -14.09
CA MET A 156 -2.15 0.92 -14.38
C MET A 156 -2.98 1.59 -15.47
N SER A 157 -3.43 0.84 -16.47
CA SER A 157 -4.21 1.38 -17.58
C SER A 157 -5.55 1.95 -17.18
N SER A 158 -6.07 1.62 -15.98
CA SER A 158 -7.30 2.22 -15.45
C SER A 158 -7.18 3.74 -15.21
N LEU A 159 -5.95 4.26 -15.10
CA LEU A 159 -5.72 5.71 -14.95
C LEU A 159 -5.71 6.48 -16.27
N LYS A 160 -5.80 5.80 -17.42
CA LYS A 160 -5.71 6.46 -18.74
C LYS A 160 -7.01 7.11 -19.21
N THR A 161 -8.14 6.69 -18.66
CA THR A 161 -9.48 7.11 -19.13
C THR A 161 -10.39 7.48 -17.97
N ASN A 162 -11.40 8.31 -18.21
CA ASN A 162 -12.49 8.67 -17.28
C ASN A 162 -12.05 9.07 -15.85
N PRO A 163 -11.30 10.14 -15.64
CA PRO A 163 -10.80 11.08 -16.65
C PRO A 163 -9.47 10.62 -17.26
N VAL A 164 -9.12 11.19 -18.39
CA VAL A 164 -7.75 11.16 -18.92
C VAL A 164 -6.83 11.77 -17.87
N LEU A 165 -5.65 11.18 -17.66
CA LEU A 165 -4.72 11.59 -16.60
C LEU A 165 -5.33 11.48 -15.20
N GLY A 166 -5.88 10.32 -14.86
CA GLY A 166 -6.54 10.06 -13.57
C GLY A 166 -5.66 10.24 -12.33
N HIS A 167 -4.32 10.28 -12.51
CA HIS A 167 -3.37 10.67 -11.47
C HIS A 167 -2.30 11.56 -12.06
N ILE A 168 -2.18 12.79 -11.55
CA ILE A 168 -1.23 13.81 -12.01
C ILE A 168 -0.48 14.35 -10.80
N THR A 169 0.82 14.57 -10.98
CA THR A 169 1.68 15.28 -10.02
C THR A 169 2.55 16.28 -10.77
N THR A 170 2.78 17.46 -10.21
CA THR A 170 3.56 18.52 -10.87
C THR A 170 4.99 18.06 -11.19
N PHE A 171 5.61 17.33 -10.27
CA PHE A 171 6.99 16.87 -10.41
C PHE A 171 7.08 15.35 -10.70
N GLY A 172 5.97 14.71 -11.10
CA GLY A 172 5.98 13.29 -11.48
C GLY A 172 6.87 13.05 -12.69
N GLY A 173 7.84 12.13 -12.55
CA GLY A 173 8.82 11.87 -13.61
C GLY A 173 9.85 12.98 -13.81
N HIS A 174 10.13 13.80 -12.78
CA HIS A 174 11.13 14.87 -12.87
C HIS A 174 12.49 14.29 -13.27
N PRO A 175 13.14 14.79 -14.36
CA PRO A 175 14.33 14.15 -14.92
C PRO A 175 15.47 13.98 -13.93
N VAL A 176 15.75 15.00 -13.12
CA VAL A 176 16.84 14.97 -12.12
C VAL A 176 16.58 13.93 -11.02
N CYS A 177 15.31 13.76 -10.61
CA CYS A 177 14.98 12.77 -9.58
C CYS A 177 14.93 11.35 -10.13
N CYS A 178 14.76 11.18 -11.45
CA CYS A 178 14.64 9.88 -12.11
C CYS A 178 15.96 9.39 -12.72
N ALA A 179 16.98 10.26 -12.80
CA ALA A 179 18.33 9.92 -13.28
C ALA A 179 19.16 9.29 -12.16
#